data_68bbac94850394ebcc4fe030f068975a
#
_entry.id   68bbac94850394ebcc4fe030f068975a
#
_cell.length_a   1.000
_cell.length_b   1.000
_cell.length_c   1.000
_cell.angle_alpha   90.00
_cell.angle_beta   90.00
_cell.angle_gamma   90.00
#
_symmetry.space_group_name_H-M   'P 1'
#
loop_
_entity.id
_entity.type
_entity.pdbx_description
1 polymer ?
#
loop_
_entity_poly.entity_id
_entity_poly.type
_entity_poly.pdbx_seq_one_letter_code
_entity_poly.pdbx_strand_id
1 'polypeptide(L)'
;MKQIKFAGLMLAAIFSMNSAFAQGNRMKEKTVEVGGAAMYPSKNIVENAVNSKDHTTLVAAVKAAGLVETLQTAGPFTVFAPTNDAFGMLPAGTVEALVMPENKARLTSILTYHVVAGRLATKELDEMIKKGKGVAELVTVAGGKLWIIKKD
;
A
#
# COMPACT_ATOMS: atom_id res chain seq x y z
N MET A 1 -42.32 -53.27 50.00
CA MET A 1 -42.60 -52.29 51.04
C MET A 1 -41.29 -51.82 51.64
N LYS A 2 -40.65 -50.86 51.17
CA LYS A 2 -39.66 -49.98 51.81
C LYS A 2 -39.47 -48.76 50.96
N GLN A 3 -39.97 -47.62 51.42
CA GLN A 3 -39.84 -46.34 50.87
C GLN A 3 -38.41 -45.88 51.10
N ILE A 4 -37.64 -45.64 50.03
CA ILE A 4 -36.33 -44.97 50.14
C ILE A 4 -36.52 -43.60 49.57
N LYS A 5 -36.49 -42.62 50.47
CA LYS A 5 -36.50 -41.19 50.17
C LYS A 5 -35.06 -40.77 49.83
N PHE A 6 -34.77 -40.47 48.60
CA PHE A 6 -33.53 -39.78 48.22
C PHE A 6 -33.79 -38.28 48.18
N ALA A 7 -33.23 -37.61 49.15
CA ALA A 7 -33.10 -36.15 49.13
C ALA A 7 -31.96 -35.79 48.14
N GLY A 8 -32.33 -35.39 46.95
CA GLY A 8 -31.39 -34.91 45.98
C GLY A 8 -30.99 -33.45 46.31
N LEU A 9 -29.77 -33.28 46.77
CA LEU A 9 -29.15 -31.99 46.91
C LEU A 9 -28.79 -31.46 45.52
N MET A 10 -29.58 -30.55 44.98
CA MET A 10 -29.27 -29.82 43.73
C MET A 10 -28.16 -28.83 44.02
N LEU A 11 -26.92 -29.17 43.69
CA LEU A 11 -25.82 -28.24 43.62
C LEU A 11 -25.90 -27.49 42.28
N ALA A 12 -26.49 -26.32 42.26
CA ALA A 12 -26.49 -25.43 41.12
C ALA A 12 -25.09 -24.85 40.95
N ALA A 13 -24.26 -25.45 40.08
CA ALA A 13 -23.03 -24.89 39.62
C ALA A 13 -23.35 -23.73 38.72
N ILE A 14 -23.30 -22.51 39.24
CA ILE A 14 -23.33 -21.27 38.46
C ILE A 14 -21.99 -21.18 37.72
N PHE A 15 -21.99 -21.63 36.47
CA PHE A 15 -20.87 -21.45 35.56
C PHE A 15 -20.91 -19.98 35.10
N SER A 16 -20.23 -19.11 35.86
CA SER A 16 -19.96 -17.76 35.42
C SER A 16 -19.02 -17.83 34.22
N MET A 17 -19.60 -17.84 33.02
CA MET A 17 -18.84 -17.56 31.80
C MET A 17 -18.36 -16.10 31.87
N ASN A 18 -17.18 -15.90 32.45
CA ASN A 18 -16.39 -14.73 32.19
C ASN A 18 -16.02 -14.76 30.70
N SER A 19 -16.86 -14.14 29.87
CA SER A 19 -16.46 -13.72 28.55
C SER A 19 -15.41 -12.61 28.75
N ALA A 20 -14.17 -13.02 29.02
CA ALA A 20 -13.04 -12.16 28.78
C ALA A 20 -13.08 -11.86 27.27
N PHE A 21 -13.72 -10.75 26.91
CA PHE A 21 -13.40 -10.10 25.67
C PHE A 21 -11.92 -9.85 25.71
N ALA A 22 -11.15 -10.69 25.04
CA ALA A 22 -9.81 -10.40 24.64
C ALA A 22 -9.93 -9.14 23.76
N GLN A 23 -9.88 -7.99 24.41
CA GLN A 23 -9.47 -6.76 23.74
C GLN A 23 -8.03 -7.04 23.29
N GLY A 24 -7.93 -7.65 22.10
CA GLY A 24 -6.68 -7.74 21.39
C GLY A 24 -6.17 -6.30 21.35
N ASN A 25 -5.10 -6.06 22.05
CA ASN A 25 -4.32 -4.85 21.97
C ASN A 25 -3.88 -4.75 20.50
N ARG A 26 -4.73 -4.20 19.65
CA ARG A 26 -4.37 -3.83 18.29
C ARG A 26 -3.33 -2.75 18.49
N MET A 27 -2.07 -3.14 18.45
CA MET A 27 -0.98 -2.18 18.32
C MET A 27 -1.41 -1.22 17.23
N LYS A 28 -1.59 0.05 17.61
CA LYS A 28 -2.02 1.08 16.68
C LYS A 28 -0.94 1.15 15.61
N GLU A 29 -1.25 0.63 14.43
CA GLU A 29 -0.33 0.58 13.31
C GLU A 29 0.15 2.01 13.02
N LYS A 30 1.46 2.22 12.94
CA LYS A 30 2.01 3.54 12.65
C LYS A 30 1.71 3.86 11.20
N THR A 31 0.71 4.69 10.98
CA THR A 31 0.29 5.15 9.66
C THR A 31 0.96 6.47 9.30
N VAL A 32 1.09 6.72 8.02
CA VAL A 32 1.46 8.02 7.45
C VAL A 32 0.26 8.51 6.65
N GLU A 33 -0.08 9.78 6.79
CA GLU A 33 -1.17 10.37 6.00
C GLU A 33 -0.65 10.87 4.65
N VAL A 34 -1.33 10.49 3.57
CA VAL A 34 -1.03 10.94 2.21
C VAL A 34 -2.33 11.21 1.47
N GLY A 35 -2.48 12.44 0.95
CA GLY A 35 -3.69 12.84 0.22
C GLY A 35 -4.97 12.72 1.02
N GLY A 36 -4.90 13.05 2.33
CA GLY A 36 -6.04 12.98 3.25
C GLY A 36 -6.46 11.57 3.65
N ALA A 37 -5.63 10.56 3.41
CA ALA A 37 -5.88 9.17 3.80
C ALA A 37 -4.70 8.55 4.56
N ALA A 38 -5.01 7.75 5.56
CA ALA A 38 -4.00 6.99 6.29
C ALA A 38 -3.48 5.83 5.43
N MET A 39 -2.15 5.74 5.31
CA MET A 39 -1.45 4.64 4.65
C MET A 39 -1.04 3.61 5.68
N TYR A 40 -1.43 2.38 5.48
CA TYR A 40 -1.23 1.28 6.43
C TYR A 40 -0.08 0.38 5.96
N PRO A 41 0.92 0.09 6.81
CA PRO A 41 1.99 -0.86 6.49
C PRO A 41 1.51 -2.27 6.15
N SER A 42 0.35 -2.67 6.69
CA SER A 42 -0.29 -3.96 6.44
C SER A 42 -1.00 -4.06 5.09
N LYS A 43 -1.22 -2.92 4.41
CA LYS A 43 -1.86 -2.87 3.10
C LYS A 43 -0.82 -2.77 1.98
N ASN A 44 -1.16 -3.35 0.82
CA ASN A 44 -0.33 -3.19 -0.36
C ASN A 44 -0.43 -1.77 -0.95
N ILE A 45 0.41 -1.48 -1.95
CA ILE A 45 0.51 -0.16 -2.58
C ILE A 45 -0.82 0.28 -3.17
N VAL A 46 -1.53 -0.61 -3.84
CA VAL A 46 -2.80 -0.29 -4.51
C VAL A 46 -3.90 -0.02 -3.48
N GLU A 47 -4.01 -0.87 -2.45
CA GLU A 47 -4.99 -0.70 -1.36
C GLU A 47 -4.80 0.61 -0.58
N ASN A 48 -3.58 1.10 -0.49
CA ASN A 48 -3.29 2.40 0.09
C ASN A 48 -3.61 3.53 -0.89
N ALA A 49 -3.13 3.45 -2.12
CA ALA A 49 -3.22 4.52 -3.11
C ALA A 49 -4.68 4.87 -3.49
N VAL A 50 -5.59 3.89 -3.53
CA VAL A 50 -7.00 4.12 -3.88
C VAL A 50 -7.73 5.05 -2.91
N ASN A 51 -7.23 5.23 -1.71
CA ASN A 51 -7.81 6.10 -0.70
C ASN A 51 -7.24 7.53 -0.74
N SER A 52 -6.13 7.73 -1.45
CA SER A 52 -5.47 9.03 -1.55
C SER A 52 -6.14 9.91 -2.60
N LYS A 53 -6.57 11.10 -2.19
CA LYS A 53 -7.18 12.09 -3.09
C LYS A 53 -6.16 12.67 -4.07
N ASP A 54 -4.87 12.63 -3.73
CA ASP A 54 -3.79 13.19 -4.54
C ASP A 54 -3.32 12.24 -5.64
N HIS A 55 -3.78 10.99 -5.65
CA HIS A 55 -3.32 9.94 -6.58
C HIS A 55 -4.43 9.30 -7.41
N THR A 56 -5.57 9.96 -7.54
CA THR A 56 -6.73 9.43 -8.29
C THR A 56 -6.40 9.17 -9.77
N THR A 57 -5.65 10.06 -10.42
CA THR A 57 -5.21 9.90 -11.80
C THR A 57 -4.24 8.72 -11.95
N LEU A 58 -3.29 8.57 -11.01
CA LEU A 58 -2.38 7.43 -10.99
C LEU A 58 -3.14 6.10 -10.86
N VAL A 59 -4.10 6.02 -9.95
CA VAL A 59 -4.93 4.82 -9.76
C VAL A 59 -5.71 4.47 -11.02
N ALA A 60 -6.28 5.46 -11.71
CA ALA A 60 -6.96 5.25 -12.99
C ALA A 60 -5.98 4.74 -14.07
N ALA A 61 -4.78 5.32 -14.16
CA ALA A 61 -3.74 4.91 -15.08
C ALA A 61 -3.25 3.46 -14.81
N VAL A 62 -3.04 3.09 -13.55
CA VAL A 62 -2.64 1.73 -13.15
C VAL A 62 -3.71 0.71 -13.53
N LYS A 63 -4.99 1.05 -13.36
CA LYS A 63 -6.12 0.19 -13.78
C LYS A 63 -6.17 0.05 -15.30
N ALA A 64 -6.05 1.15 -16.05
CA ALA A 64 -6.05 1.14 -17.51
C ALA A 64 -4.88 0.32 -18.10
N ALA A 65 -3.70 0.39 -17.46
CA ALA A 65 -2.54 -0.41 -17.83
C ALA A 65 -2.67 -1.90 -17.45
N GLY A 66 -3.62 -2.29 -16.60
CA GLY A 66 -3.77 -3.65 -16.09
C GLY A 66 -2.68 -4.07 -15.10
N LEU A 67 -2.08 -3.10 -14.41
CA LEU A 67 -0.96 -3.35 -13.47
C LEU A 67 -1.40 -3.58 -12.02
N VAL A 68 -2.70 -3.55 -11.74
CA VAL A 68 -3.23 -3.71 -10.38
C VAL A 68 -2.76 -5.03 -9.76
N GLU A 69 -2.98 -6.14 -10.45
CA GLU A 69 -2.59 -7.47 -9.97
C GLU A 69 -1.06 -7.58 -9.82
N THR A 70 -0.29 -7.06 -10.79
CA THR A 70 1.17 -7.07 -10.74
C THR A 70 1.70 -6.33 -9.50
N LEU A 71 1.13 -5.18 -9.17
CA LEU A 71 1.53 -4.40 -8.00
C LEU A 71 1.01 -4.97 -6.66
N GLN A 72 0.03 -5.87 -6.72
CA GLN A 72 -0.48 -6.60 -5.55
C GLN A 72 0.26 -7.92 -5.30
N THR A 73 0.96 -8.44 -6.30
CA THR A 73 1.72 -9.69 -6.18
C THR A 73 3.08 -9.49 -5.51
N ALA A 74 3.84 -10.57 -5.44
CA ALA A 74 5.07 -10.67 -4.70
C ALA A 74 6.08 -9.54 -4.97
N GLY A 75 6.05 -8.51 -4.08
CA GLY A 75 7.10 -7.51 -3.96
C GLY A 75 8.30 -8.03 -3.17
N PRO A 76 9.07 -7.16 -2.54
CA PRO A 76 8.73 -5.75 -2.35
C PRO A 76 8.98 -4.87 -3.57
N PHE A 77 8.14 -3.82 -3.71
CA PHE A 77 8.33 -2.76 -4.69
C PHE A 77 8.36 -1.40 -4.00
N THR A 78 9.12 -0.47 -4.58
CA THR A 78 9.07 0.94 -4.26
C THR A 78 8.50 1.70 -5.45
N VAL A 79 7.41 2.43 -5.23
CA VAL A 79 6.74 3.20 -6.28
C VAL A 79 6.92 4.69 -6.01
N PHE A 80 7.50 5.40 -6.96
CA PHE A 80 7.57 6.85 -6.97
C PHE A 80 6.28 7.39 -7.60
N ALA A 81 5.27 7.58 -6.76
CA ALA A 81 3.91 7.88 -7.18
C ALA A 81 3.74 9.35 -7.59
N PRO A 82 3.51 9.67 -8.88
CA PRO A 82 3.18 11.02 -9.28
C PRO A 82 1.79 11.41 -8.79
N THR A 83 1.66 12.63 -8.29
CA THR A 83 0.40 13.21 -7.85
C THR A 83 -0.47 13.67 -9.01
N ASN A 84 -1.75 13.98 -8.75
CA ASN A 84 -2.64 14.59 -9.74
C ASN A 84 -2.05 15.88 -10.32
N ASP A 85 -1.38 16.70 -9.50
CA ASP A 85 -0.72 17.94 -9.94
C ASP A 85 0.40 17.64 -10.92
N ALA A 86 1.19 16.58 -10.70
CA ALA A 86 2.23 16.18 -11.64
C ALA A 86 1.64 15.75 -13.00
N PHE A 87 0.51 15.07 -13.01
CA PHE A 87 -0.22 14.76 -14.25
C PHE A 87 -0.79 16.04 -14.91
N GLY A 88 -1.24 17.00 -14.10
CA GLY A 88 -1.73 18.29 -14.59
C GLY A 88 -0.67 19.17 -15.29
N MET A 89 0.62 18.90 -15.06
CA MET A 89 1.73 19.56 -15.76
C MET A 89 1.98 19.02 -17.17
N LEU A 90 1.38 17.89 -17.51
CA LEU A 90 1.48 17.34 -18.87
C LEU A 90 0.64 18.17 -19.84
N PRO A 91 1.02 18.21 -21.14
CA PRO A 91 0.19 18.86 -22.14
C PRO A 91 -1.25 18.34 -22.13
N ALA A 92 -2.21 19.22 -22.38
CA ALA A 92 -3.62 18.89 -22.43
C ALA A 92 -3.88 17.70 -23.39
N GLY A 93 -4.75 16.77 -22.98
CA GLY A 93 -5.07 15.57 -23.76
C GLY A 93 -4.05 14.42 -23.63
N THR A 94 -2.91 14.63 -22.96
CA THR A 94 -1.87 13.59 -22.83
C THR A 94 -2.36 12.44 -21.94
N VAL A 95 -2.99 12.73 -20.82
CA VAL A 95 -3.47 11.70 -19.88
C VAL A 95 -4.60 10.92 -20.51
N GLU A 96 -5.54 11.59 -21.15
CA GLU A 96 -6.67 11.00 -21.87
C GLU A 96 -6.18 10.05 -22.96
N ALA A 97 -5.17 10.47 -23.74
CA ALA A 97 -4.58 9.64 -24.78
C ALA A 97 -3.86 8.42 -24.20
N LEU A 98 -3.12 8.58 -23.10
CA LEU A 98 -2.37 7.49 -22.48
C LEU A 98 -3.25 6.38 -21.92
N VAL A 99 -4.45 6.71 -21.43
CA VAL A 99 -5.36 5.69 -20.87
C VAL A 99 -6.19 4.96 -21.93
N MET A 100 -6.09 5.36 -23.19
CA MET A 100 -6.73 4.68 -24.29
C MET A 100 -6.16 3.28 -24.52
N PRO A 101 -6.97 2.28 -24.88
CA PRO A 101 -6.53 0.90 -25.04
C PRO A 101 -5.33 0.72 -25.99
N GLU A 102 -5.28 1.49 -27.08
CA GLU A 102 -4.20 1.48 -28.07
C GLU A 102 -2.86 1.95 -27.50
N ASN A 103 -2.88 2.74 -26.43
CA ASN A 103 -1.69 3.26 -25.77
C ASN A 103 -1.29 2.46 -24.51
N LYS A 104 -1.95 1.34 -24.23
CA LYS A 104 -1.73 0.52 -23.03
C LYS A 104 -0.26 0.14 -22.85
N ALA A 105 0.44 -0.27 -23.91
CA ALA A 105 1.85 -0.66 -23.84
C ALA A 105 2.73 0.53 -23.44
N ARG A 106 2.45 1.72 -23.99
CA ARG A 106 3.17 2.96 -23.63
C ARG A 106 2.90 3.37 -22.19
N LEU A 107 1.63 3.31 -21.78
CA LEU A 107 1.25 3.60 -20.40
C LEU A 107 1.92 2.65 -19.42
N THR A 108 1.93 1.35 -19.72
CA THR A 108 2.62 0.33 -18.91
C THR A 108 4.11 0.65 -18.78
N SER A 109 4.78 1.00 -19.86
CA SER A 109 6.20 1.38 -19.83
C SER A 109 6.46 2.62 -18.96
N ILE A 110 5.60 3.64 -19.06
CA ILE A 110 5.71 4.84 -18.22
C ILE A 110 5.49 4.49 -16.74
N LEU A 111 4.48 3.73 -16.41
CA LEU A 111 4.19 3.37 -15.01
C LEU A 111 5.28 2.48 -14.40
N THR A 112 5.77 1.50 -15.14
CA THR A 112 6.86 0.62 -14.67
C THR A 112 8.19 1.35 -14.57
N TYR A 113 8.37 2.47 -15.27
CA TYR A 113 9.51 3.37 -15.08
C TYR A 113 9.51 4.05 -13.70
N HIS A 114 8.35 4.18 -13.06
CA HIS A 114 8.21 4.73 -11.69
C HIS A 114 8.30 3.65 -10.60
N VAL A 115 8.52 2.40 -10.97
CA VAL A 115 8.59 1.27 -10.04
C VAL A 115 10.01 0.73 -9.98
N VAL A 116 10.51 0.57 -8.76
CA VAL A 116 11.82 -0.04 -8.48
C VAL A 116 11.59 -1.30 -7.67
N ALA A 117 12.27 -2.39 -8.02
CA ALA A 117 12.24 -3.60 -7.22
C ALA A 117 13.00 -3.38 -5.91
N GLY A 118 12.44 -3.87 -4.82
CA GLY A 118 13.01 -3.72 -3.47
C GLY A 118 12.23 -2.73 -2.61
N ARG A 119 12.51 -2.81 -1.31
CA ARG A 119 11.96 -1.91 -0.31
C ARG A 119 12.97 -0.81 -0.01
N LEU A 120 12.73 0.37 -0.52
CA LEU A 120 13.55 1.56 -0.32
C LEU A 120 12.76 2.58 0.49
N ALA A 121 13.00 2.65 1.80
CA ALA A 121 12.46 3.71 2.63
C ALA A 121 13.38 4.94 2.55
N THR A 122 12.93 6.06 3.10
CA THR A 122 13.66 7.33 3.07
C THR A 122 15.09 7.21 3.59
N LYS A 123 15.30 6.37 4.61
CA LYS A 123 16.63 6.15 5.21
C LYS A 123 17.58 5.49 4.22
N GLU A 124 17.13 4.43 3.54
CA GLU A 124 17.92 3.73 2.54
C GLU A 124 18.27 4.65 1.37
N LEU A 125 17.30 5.45 0.91
CA LEU A 125 17.53 6.45 -0.15
C LEU A 125 18.53 7.51 0.29
N ASP A 126 18.42 8.05 1.51
CA ASP A 126 19.39 9.02 2.06
C ASP A 126 20.81 8.44 2.12
N GLU A 127 20.96 7.17 2.53
CA GLU A 127 22.26 6.50 2.54
C GLU A 127 22.84 6.30 1.14
N MET A 128 21.99 5.93 0.16
CA MET A 128 22.40 5.79 -1.23
C MET A 128 22.85 7.13 -1.84
N ILE A 129 22.09 8.21 -1.57
CA ILE A 129 22.44 9.56 -2.01
C ILE A 129 23.78 10.00 -1.41
N LYS A 130 24.01 9.76 -0.12
CA LYS A 130 25.30 10.07 0.54
C LYS A 130 26.45 9.30 -0.09
N LYS A 131 26.29 7.99 -0.32
CA LYS A 131 27.31 7.14 -0.98
C LYS A 131 27.58 7.59 -2.41
N GLY A 132 26.55 8.02 -3.13
CA GLY A 132 26.61 8.53 -4.49
C GLY A 132 27.00 10.02 -4.60
N LYS A 133 27.53 10.63 -3.52
CA LYS A 133 27.98 12.03 -3.51
C LYS A 133 26.88 13.04 -3.92
N GLY A 134 25.67 12.81 -3.44
CA GLY A 134 24.52 13.68 -3.69
C GLY A 134 23.50 13.12 -4.67
N VAL A 135 23.78 11.98 -5.32
CA VAL A 135 22.88 11.34 -6.29
C VAL A 135 22.80 9.84 -6.01
N ALA A 136 21.60 9.27 -5.95
CA ALA A 136 21.39 7.83 -5.99
C ALA A 136 20.85 7.42 -7.36
N GLU A 137 21.46 6.42 -7.98
CA GLU A 137 20.98 5.80 -9.21
C GLU A 137 20.20 4.53 -8.86
N LEU A 138 18.98 4.41 -9.37
CA LEU A 138 18.09 3.27 -9.21
C LEU A 138 17.73 2.71 -10.58
N VAL A 139 17.68 1.37 -10.69
CA VAL A 139 17.18 0.70 -11.89
C VAL A 139 15.69 0.42 -11.72
N THR A 140 14.91 0.83 -12.68
CA THR A 140 13.45 0.66 -12.67
C THR A 140 13.04 -0.71 -13.22
N VAL A 141 11.81 -1.12 -12.94
CA VAL A 141 11.22 -2.35 -13.50
C VAL A 141 11.12 -2.29 -15.02
N ALA A 142 10.99 -1.08 -15.61
CA ALA A 142 11.06 -0.87 -17.05
C ALA A 142 12.48 -1.00 -17.65
N GLY A 143 13.50 -1.22 -16.81
CA GLY A 143 14.91 -1.31 -17.23
C GLY A 143 15.61 0.04 -17.40
N GLY A 144 14.92 1.14 -17.16
CA GLY A 144 15.49 2.49 -17.17
C GLY A 144 16.16 2.86 -15.85
N LYS A 145 16.77 4.03 -15.81
CA LYS A 145 17.46 4.56 -14.63
C LYS A 145 16.71 5.77 -14.09
N LEU A 146 16.56 5.80 -12.76
CA LEU A 146 16.11 6.97 -12.00
C LEU A 146 17.27 7.53 -11.20
N TRP A 147 17.42 8.84 -11.21
CA TRP A 147 18.38 9.54 -10.35
C TRP A 147 17.62 10.28 -9.26
N ILE A 148 17.90 9.93 -8.03
CA ILE A 148 17.29 10.54 -6.86
C ILE A 148 18.30 11.50 -6.26
N ILE A 149 17.88 12.73 -6.08
CA ILE A 149 18.64 13.81 -5.44
C ILE A 149 17.86 14.34 -4.25
N LYS A 150 18.58 14.79 -3.23
CA LYS A 150 17.96 15.53 -2.13
C LYS A 150 17.99 17.02 -2.50
N LYS A 151 16.82 17.64 -2.50
CA LYS A 151 16.71 19.09 -2.61
C LYS A 151 16.67 19.65 -1.19
N ASP A 152 17.55 20.60 -0.90
CA ASP A 152 17.58 21.37 0.35
C ASP A 152 16.38 22.29 0.46
#